data_f5f16e1190cc779d72d62da8a64798ab
#
_entry.id   f5f16e1190cc779d72d62da8a64798ab
#
_cell.length_a   1.000
_cell.length_b   1.000
_cell.length_c   1.000
_cell.angle_alpha   90.00
_cell.angle_beta   90.00
_cell.angle_gamma   90.00
#
_symmetry.space_group_name_H-M   'P 1'
#
loop_
_entity.id
_entity.type
_entity.pdbx_description
1 polymer ?
#
loop_
_entity_poly.entity_id
_entity_poly.type
_entity_poly.pdbx_seq_one_letter_code
_entity_poly.pdbx_strand_id
1 'polypeptide(L)' 'MTTDNIGQQIENIKEALETINSLMAELHNNNVEIRINYKEPNNGEPPKLDLWKAIAHVDYLK' A
#
# COMPACT_ATOMS: atom_id res chain seq x y z
N MET A 1 -24.34 2.45 13.93
CA MET A 1 -23.51 1.85 12.90
C MET A 1 -23.89 0.40 12.69
N THR A 2 -24.01 0.00 11.48
CA THR A 2 -24.46 -1.33 11.18
C THR A 2 -23.30 -2.22 10.76
N THR A 3 -23.53 -3.53 10.88
CA THR A 3 -22.55 -4.51 10.44
C THR A 3 -22.27 -4.37 8.94
N ASP A 4 -23.29 -4.00 8.16
CA ASP A 4 -23.13 -3.83 6.73
C ASP A 4 -22.12 -2.75 6.42
N ASN A 5 -22.13 -1.67 7.22
CA ASN A 5 -21.17 -0.59 6.99
C ASN A 5 -19.74 -1.05 7.23
N ILE A 6 -19.55 -1.87 8.25
CA ILE A 6 -18.22 -2.40 8.53
C ILE A 6 -17.76 -3.33 7.41
N GLY A 7 -18.67 -4.18 6.93
CA GLY A 7 -18.33 -5.07 5.83
C GLY A 7 -17.94 -4.31 4.59
N GLN A 8 -18.67 -3.23 4.30
CA GLN A 8 -18.36 -2.42 3.14
C GLN A 8 -16.98 -1.78 3.27
N GLN A 9 -16.65 -1.31 4.46
CA GLN A 9 -15.36 -0.69 4.68
C GLN A 9 -14.22 -1.69 4.51
N ILE A 10 -14.43 -2.91 4.94
CA ILE A 10 -13.43 -3.96 4.75
C ILE A 10 -13.24 -4.24 3.28
N GLU A 11 -14.32 -4.29 2.52
CA GLU A 11 -14.22 -4.49 1.08
C GLU A 11 -13.48 -3.36 0.41
N ASN A 12 -13.71 -2.13 0.87
CA ASN A 12 -13.00 -0.99 0.32
C ASN A 12 -11.49 -1.11 0.53
N ILE A 13 -11.08 -1.59 1.69
CA ILE A 13 -9.67 -1.79 1.95
C ILE A 13 -9.09 -2.87 1.04
N LYS A 14 -9.84 -3.95 0.82
CA LYS A 14 -9.37 -5.01 -0.08
C LYS A 14 -9.16 -4.46 -1.48
N GLU A 15 -10.09 -3.66 -1.96
CA GLU A 15 -9.95 -3.07 -3.29
C GLU A 15 -8.76 -2.13 -3.36
N ALA A 16 -8.56 -1.35 -2.31
CA ALA A 16 -7.42 -0.44 -2.28
C ALA A 16 -6.10 -1.22 -2.30
N LEU A 17 -6.05 -2.33 -1.57
CA LEU A 17 -4.85 -3.15 -1.57
C LEU A 17 -4.59 -3.76 -2.94
N GLU A 18 -5.64 -4.17 -3.64
CA GLU A 18 -5.47 -4.70 -4.98
C GLU A 18 -4.90 -3.64 -5.92
N THR A 19 -5.39 -2.41 -5.80
CA THR A 19 -4.86 -1.31 -6.59
C THR A 19 -3.39 -1.08 -6.27
N ILE A 20 -3.05 -1.06 -5.00
CA ILE A 20 -1.66 -0.87 -4.58
C ILE A 20 -0.78 -1.98 -5.14
N ASN A 21 -1.25 -3.23 -5.05
CA ASN A 21 -0.47 -4.35 -5.55
C ASN A 21 -0.26 -4.27 -7.06
N SER A 22 -1.29 -3.82 -7.79
CA SER A 22 -1.15 -3.65 -9.24
C SER A 22 -0.13 -2.59 -9.58
N LEU A 23 -0.16 -1.47 -8.84
CA LEU A 23 0.78 -0.39 -9.07
C LEU A 23 2.20 -0.82 -8.72
N MET A 24 2.36 -1.59 -7.65
CA MET A 24 3.67 -2.08 -7.27
C MET A 24 4.22 -3.02 -8.34
N ALA A 25 3.35 -3.84 -8.94
CA ALA A 25 3.79 -4.74 -10.01
C ALA A 25 4.22 -3.95 -11.23
N GLU A 26 3.48 -2.91 -11.59
CA GLU A 26 3.87 -2.07 -12.71
C GLU A 26 5.20 -1.40 -12.47
N LEU A 27 5.38 -0.87 -11.27
CA LEU A 27 6.63 -0.21 -10.92
C LEU A 27 7.78 -1.19 -10.91
N HIS A 28 7.52 -2.40 -10.44
CA HIS A 28 8.54 -3.44 -10.48
C HIS A 28 9.01 -3.72 -11.91
N ASN A 29 8.07 -3.73 -12.84
CA ASN A 29 8.41 -3.94 -14.24
C ASN A 29 9.23 -2.78 -14.80
N ASN A 30 9.18 -1.64 -14.16
CA ASN A 30 9.97 -0.48 -14.54
C ASN A 30 11.20 -0.30 -13.66
N ASN A 31 11.56 -1.35 -12.94
CA ASN A 31 12.74 -1.36 -12.07
C ASN A 31 12.62 -0.40 -10.92
N VAL A 32 11.43 -0.24 -10.41
CA VAL A 32 11.19 0.57 -9.21
C VAL A 32 10.68 -0.34 -8.11
N GLU A 33 11.34 -0.28 -6.97
CA GLU A 33 10.95 -1.07 -5.82
C GLU A 33 10.24 -0.19 -4.81
N ILE A 34 9.07 -0.63 -4.36
CA ILE A 34 8.27 0.12 -3.40
C ILE A 34 8.23 -0.66 -2.10
N ARG A 35 8.51 0.01 -1.01
CA ARG A 35 8.43 -0.58 0.32
C ARG A 35 7.40 0.17 1.13
N ILE A 36 6.45 -0.59 1.68
CA ILE A 36 5.36 -0.03 2.44
C ILE A 36 5.47 -0.52 3.87
N ASN A 37 5.28 0.39 4.80
CA ASN A 37 5.38 0.10 6.22
C ASN A 37 4.00 0.17 6.85
N TYR A 38 3.66 -0.84 7.64
CA TYR A 38 2.42 -0.85 8.41
C TYR A 38 2.72 -0.36 9.82
N LYS A 39 1.99 0.65 10.24
CA LYS A 39 2.12 1.19 11.58
C LYS A 39 0.94 0.73 12.42
N GLU A 40 1.25 0.05 13.51
CA GLU A 40 0.23 -0.44 14.42
C GLU A 40 -0.38 0.71 15.20
N PRO A 41 -1.64 0.56 15.64
CA PRO A 41 -2.26 1.57 16.47
C PRO A 41 -1.46 1.78 17.76
N ASN A 42 -1.32 3.04 18.15
CA ASN A 42 -0.52 3.36 19.32
C ASN A 42 -1.02 4.66 19.93
N ASN A 43 -1.24 4.67 21.26
CA ASN A 43 -1.64 5.87 21.98
C ASN A 43 -2.87 6.54 21.37
N GLY A 44 -3.86 5.75 20.99
CA GLY A 44 -5.09 6.28 20.45
C GLY A 44 -5.01 6.63 18.97
N GLU A 45 -3.86 6.48 18.36
CA GLU A 45 -3.73 6.72 16.93
C GLU A 45 -4.16 5.49 16.15
N PRO A 46 -4.87 5.67 15.04
CA PRO A 46 -5.29 4.53 14.23
C PRO A 46 -4.11 3.90 13.50
N PRO A 47 -4.26 2.64 13.06
CA PRO A 47 -3.25 2.03 12.22
C PRO A 47 -3.22 2.71 10.87
N LYS A 48 -2.06 2.64 10.20
CA LYS A 48 -1.97 3.22 8.88
C LYS A 48 -0.83 2.57 8.11
N LEU A 49 -0.90 2.75 6.79
CA LEU A 49 0.16 2.34 5.89
C LEU A 49 0.91 3.58 5.43
N ASP A 50 2.23 3.48 5.44
CA ASP A 50 3.08 4.57 4.97
C ASP A 50 3.97 4.06 3.86
N LEU A 51 4.26 4.92 2.90
CA LEU A 51 5.28 4.62 1.92
C LEU A 51 6.62 4.80 2.60
N TRP A 52 7.33 3.68 2.82
CA TRP A 52 8.61 3.75 3.50
C TRP A 52 9.72 4.16 2.56
N LYS A 53 9.70 3.63 1.34
CA LYS A 53 10.81 3.88 0.44
C LYS A 53 10.40 3.55 -0.98
N ALA A 54 10.89 4.34 -1.91
CA ALA A 54 10.74 4.06 -3.33
C ALA A 54 12.13 4.11 -3.94
N ILE A 55 12.59 2.99 -4.47
CA ILE A 55 13.95 2.86 -4.99
C ILE A 55 13.87 2.59 -6.48
N ALA A 56 14.44 3.47 -7.26
CA ALA A 56 14.50 3.30 -8.69
C ALA A 56 15.83 2.67 -9.06
N HIS A 57 15.76 1.48 -9.65
CA HIS A 57 16.95 0.77 -10.12
C HIS A 57 17.10 1.06 -11.59
N VAL A 58 17.90 2.05 -11.92
CA VAL A 58 18.01 2.54 -13.28
C VAL A 58 19.33 2.08 -13.86
N ASP A 59 19.26 1.35 -14.95
CA ASP A 59 20.44 0.79 -15.61
C ASP A 59 20.78 1.44 -16.92
N TYR A 60 20.01 2.41 -17.33
CA TYR A 60 20.20 2.97 -18.65
C TYR A 60 21.52 3.74 -18.80
N LEU A 61 22.16 3.98 -17.66
CA LEU A 61 23.42 4.73 -17.71
C LEU A 61 24.59 3.90 -18.20
N LYS A 62 24.38 2.62 -18.35
CA LYS A 62 25.45 1.74 -18.82
C LYS A 62 25.81 1.99 -20.26
#